data_28fa9d4af57a9983714cad834cb6150e
#
_entry.id   28fa9d4af57a9983714cad834cb6150e
#
_cell.length_a   1.000
_cell.length_b   1.000
_cell.length_c   1.000
_cell.angle_alpha   90.00
_cell.angle_beta   90.00
_cell.angle_gamma   90.00
#
_symmetry.space_group_name_H-M   'P 1'
#
loop_
_entity.id
_entity.type
_entity.pdbx_description
1 polymer ?
#
loop_
_entity_poly.entity_id
_entity_poly.type
_entity_poly.pdbx_seq_one_letter_code
_entity_poly.pdbx_strand_id
1 'polypeptide(L)'
;MKKKLALILAATMMVGALAGCGGGTTSTTESDPGTSQGETASNLRVGVFYYNYADAYISTVRTAMDAELESLGVEYQNFDAQTNQATQTDQINTAITDGYNLLVVNVVENASPDAAQNVVNAAKAQNIPVIFFNRDFDVSVLESYAESCAFVGTDPAEAGHMQGQAIGEYLVANYDTVDLNGDGKISYVMFKGQEGNPEAEYRTQYGVEDANAVLEEAGKPALEFYDSSNTQKYLVDQTGAWSAQAATDYMNTILGQYNDGNNNMVELVIANNDSMAEGAISALQSVGYNVEGGDKTIPVYGVDALASAVEKIDAGIMTGSVKQDGEAMAATIATLVGNVQSGAALMDNTDQYTLATNDAGETIPNKILVPYSLYSAEG
;
A
#
# COMPACT_ATOMS: atom_id res chain seq x y z
N MET A 1 -25.79 -21.52 44.47
CA MET A 1 -25.11 -22.65 45.11
C MET A 1 -23.64 -22.60 44.67
N LYS A 2 -22.78 -22.05 45.55
CA LYS A 2 -21.82 -22.72 46.44
C LYS A 2 -20.93 -23.72 45.67
N LYS A 3 -19.66 -23.52 45.57
CA LYS A 3 -18.39 -23.47 46.37
C LYS A 3 -17.35 -24.20 45.53
N LYS A 4 -16.04 -24.11 45.54
CA LYS A 4 -14.93 -23.63 46.39
C LYS A 4 -13.67 -23.82 45.53
N LEU A 5 -12.73 -22.95 45.38
CA LEU A 5 -11.49 -22.68 46.13
C LEU A 5 -10.61 -23.92 46.50
N ALA A 6 -9.41 -23.98 45.95
CA ALA A 6 -8.21 -24.51 46.65
C ALA A 6 -6.92 -23.97 46.05
N LEU A 7 -6.19 -23.23 46.85
CA LEU A 7 -4.78 -22.83 46.77
C LEU A 7 -3.89 -24.01 47.20
N ILE A 8 -2.74 -24.22 46.60
CA ILE A 8 -1.56 -24.82 47.25
C ILE A 8 -0.29 -24.12 46.79
N LEU A 9 0.37 -23.51 47.76
CA LEU A 9 1.72 -22.95 47.78
C LEU A 9 2.70 -24.01 48.24
N ALA A 10 3.87 -24.16 47.65
CA ALA A 10 5.03 -24.75 48.32
C ALA A 10 6.35 -24.19 47.73
N ALA A 11 7.00 -23.43 48.58
CA ALA A 11 8.39 -22.99 48.42
C ALA A 11 9.34 -24.01 48.98
N THR A 12 10.52 -24.19 48.39
CA THR A 12 11.70 -24.72 49.12
C THR A 12 12.98 -24.07 48.60
N MET A 13 13.61 -23.30 49.48
CA MET A 13 15.00 -22.85 49.37
C MET A 13 15.94 -23.99 49.80
N MET A 14 17.13 -24.11 49.20
CA MET A 14 18.30 -24.59 49.87
C MET A 14 19.58 -23.89 49.42
N VAL A 15 20.22 -23.28 50.40
CA VAL A 15 21.54 -22.64 50.38
C VAL A 15 22.61 -23.72 50.69
N GLY A 16 23.76 -23.63 50.04
CA GLY A 16 24.93 -24.39 50.36
C GLY A 16 26.21 -23.78 49.84
N ALA A 17 26.87 -23.00 50.67
CA ALA A 17 28.22 -22.53 50.44
C ALA A 17 29.22 -23.50 51.09
N LEU A 18 30.36 -23.73 50.44
CA LEU A 18 31.60 -24.10 51.16
C LEU A 18 32.83 -23.77 50.30
N ALA A 19 33.71 -23.06 50.93
CA ALA A 19 35.03 -22.63 50.48
C ALA A 19 36.08 -23.74 50.63
N GLY A 20 37.13 -23.71 49.81
CA GLY A 20 38.33 -24.51 49.98
C GLY A 20 39.51 -23.94 49.17
N CYS A 21 40.47 -23.37 49.89
CA CYS A 21 41.77 -22.91 49.39
C CYS A 21 42.73 -24.05 49.09
N GLY A 22 43.69 -23.83 48.18
CA GLY A 22 44.94 -24.54 48.21
C GLY A 22 45.78 -24.62 46.92
N GLY A 23 46.81 -23.81 46.77
CA GLY A 23 48.14 -24.23 46.35
C GLY A 23 48.51 -24.31 44.85
N GLY A 24 49.40 -23.44 44.45
CA GLY A 24 49.95 -23.21 43.13
C GLY A 24 50.71 -24.33 42.46
N THR A 25 50.89 -24.19 41.17
CA THR A 25 52.21 -24.33 40.48
C THR A 25 52.08 -23.79 39.00
N THR A 26 53.05 -22.99 38.63
CA THR A 26 53.27 -22.47 37.28
C THR A 26 53.50 -23.56 36.24
N SER A 27 52.83 -23.49 35.10
CA SER A 27 53.39 -23.96 33.84
C SER A 27 52.77 -23.17 32.65
N THR A 28 53.62 -22.53 31.90
CA THR A 28 53.40 -21.88 30.62
C THR A 28 52.93 -22.88 29.59
N THR A 29 51.82 -22.59 28.91
CA THR A 29 51.54 -23.18 27.60
C THR A 29 50.68 -22.25 26.78
N GLU A 30 51.13 -21.95 25.62
CA GLU A 30 50.60 -21.37 24.41
C GLU A 30 49.16 -20.89 24.35
N SER A 31 49.03 -19.64 23.95
CA SER A 31 47.80 -18.97 23.50
C SER A 31 47.34 -19.55 22.17
N ASP A 32 46.27 -20.28 22.20
CA ASP A 32 45.44 -20.53 21.00
C ASP A 32 44.53 -19.31 20.83
N PRO A 33 44.52 -18.61 19.68
CA PRO A 33 43.57 -17.57 19.43
C PRO A 33 42.21 -18.21 19.08
N GLY A 34 41.48 -18.57 20.13
CA GLY A 34 40.08 -18.95 19.99
C GLY A 34 39.30 -17.81 19.36
N THR A 35 38.86 -18.03 18.13
CA THR A 35 37.91 -17.23 17.37
C THR A 35 36.69 -17.01 18.25
N SER A 36 36.62 -15.87 18.91
CA SER A 36 35.36 -15.38 19.46
C SER A 36 34.54 -14.92 18.29
N GLN A 37 33.69 -15.81 17.75
CA GLN A 37 32.50 -15.37 17.04
C GLN A 37 31.63 -14.63 18.09
N GLY A 38 31.83 -13.33 18.18
CA GLY A 38 30.87 -12.45 18.80
C GLY A 38 29.65 -12.44 17.90
N GLU A 39 28.60 -13.15 18.28
CA GLU A 39 27.25 -12.81 17.91
C GLU A 39 27.00 -11.41 18.48
N THR A 40 27.31 -10.38 17.69
CA THR A 40 26.67 -9.09 17.86
C THR A 40 25.24 -9.27 17.38
N ALA A 41 24.35 -9.70 18.28
CA ALA A 41 22.93 -9.44 18.08
C ALA A 41 22.83 -7.93 17.80
N SER A 42 22.58 -7.57 16.55
CA SER A 42 22.41 -6.16 16.17
C SER A 42 21.22 -5.66 16.98
N ASN A 43 21.41 -4.62 17.76
CA ASN A 43 20.37 -4.01 18.58
C ASN A 43 19.50 -3.14 17.65
N LEU A 44 18.99 -3.77 16.57
CA LEU A 44 18.18 -3.10 15.57
C LEU A 44 16.78 -2.86 16.13
N ARG A 45 16.38 -1.59 16.16
CA ARG A 45 15.04 -1.14 16.55
C ARG A 45 14.40 -0.42 15.38
N VAL A 46 13.34 -1.00 14.83
CA VAL A 46 12.67 -0.54 13.62
C VAL A 46 11.43 0.27 14.00
N GLY A 47 11.35 1.54 13.59
CA GLY A 47 10.12 2.31 13.62
C GLY A 47 9.40 2.20 12.28
N VAL A 48 8.15 1.70 12.27
CA VAL A 48 7.35 1.59 11.05
C VAL A 48 6.22 2.62 11.12
N PHE A 49 6.22 3.57 10.20
CA PHE A 49 5.32 4.73 10.21
C PHE A 49 4.35 4.64 9.03
N TYR A 50 3.07 4.49 9.33
CA TYR A 50 2.00 4.41 8.35
C TYR A 50 1.25 5.74 8.25
N TYR A 51 0.82 6.10 7.03
CA TYR A 51 0.04 7.32 6.84
C TYR A 51 -1.35 7.21 7.47
N ASN A 52 -1.95 5.99 7.42
CA ASN A 52 -3.29 5.75 7.96
C ASN A 52 -3.55 4.24 8.16
N TYR A 53 -3.88 3.82 9.38
CA TYR A 53 -4.24 2.43 9.66
C TYR A 53 -5.62 2.03 9.14
N ALA A 54 -6.50 3.01 8.90
CA ALA A 54 -7.85 2.74 8.41
C ALA A 54 -7.91 2.45 6.91
N ASP A 55 -6.82 2.70 6.17
CA ASP A 55 -6.69 2.30 4.78
C ASP A 55 -6.63 0.77 4.68
N ALA A 56 -7.52 0.17 3.88
CA ALA A 56 -7.65 -1.28 3.78
C ALA A 56 -6.40 -1.93 3.16
N TYR A 57 -5.83 -1.33 2.10
CA TYR A 57 -4.61 -1.84 1.48
C TYR A 57 -3.42 -1.74 2.45
N ILE A 58 -3.23 -0.60 3.09
CA ILE A 58 -2.17 -0.41 4.10
C ILE A 58 -2.34 -1.37 5.28
N SER A 59 -3.56 -1.75 5.64
CA SER A 59 -3.81 -2.78 6.65
C SER A 59 -3.27 -4.15 6.22
N THR A 60 -3.37 -4.51 4.93
CA THR A 60 -2.79 -5.77 4.42
C THR A 60 -1.27 -5.71 4.43
N VAL A 61 -0.66 -4.62 3.97
CA VAL A 61 0.80 -4.41 4.02
C VAL A 61 1.30 -4.47 5.45
N ARG A 62 0.61 -3.82 6.41
CA ARG A 62 1.00 -3.86 7.82
C ARG A 62 0.96 -5.26 8.39
N THR A 63 -0.08 -6.04 8.10
CA THR A 63 -0.18 -7.42 8.58
C THR A 63 0.96 -8.29 8.04
N ALA A 64 1.30 -8.15 6.77
CA ALA A 64 2.43 -8.85 6.16
C ALA A 64 3.77 -8.35 6.74
N MET A 65 3.93 -7.04 6.93
CA MET A 65 5.13 -6.43 7.51
C MET A 65 5.38 -6.92 8.93
N ASP A 66 4.33 -6.98 9.76
CA ASP A 66 4.43 -7.51 11.13
C ASP A 66 4.95 -8.96 11.12
N ALA A 67 4.41 -9.82 10.25
CA ALA A 67 4.84 -11.20 10.12
C ALA A 67 6.32 -11.31 9.66
N GLU A 68 6.74 -10.49 8.72
CA GLU A 68 8.12 -10.47 8.22
C GLU A 68 9.10 -9.99 9.30
N LEU A 69 8.78 -8.90 10.00
CA LEU A 69 9.65 -8.36 11.07
C LEU A 69 9.75 -9.30 12.27
N GLU A 70 8.64 -9.97 12.62
CA GLU A 70 8.64 -11.03 13.64
C GLU A 70 9.53 -12.20 13.20
N SER A 71 9.48 -12.62 11.94
CA SER A 71 10.33 -13.68 11.38
C SER A 71 11.81 -13.33 11.43
N LEU A 72 12.16 -12.06 11.21
CA LEU A 72 13.54 -11.56 11.35
C LEU A 72 14.00 -11.46 12.81
N GLY A 73 13.07 -11.49 13.77
CA GLY A 73 13.35 -11.35 15.19
C GLY A 73 13.88 -9.98 15.58
N VAL A 74 13.51 -8.92 14.84
CA VAL A 74 13.88 -7.53 15.15
C VAL A 74 12.89 -6.90 16.14
N GLU A 75 13.37 -5.99 16.98
CA GLU A 75 12.49 -5.14 17.78
C GLU A 75 11.85 -4.08 16.87
N TYR A 76 10.53 -4.01 16.83
CA TYR A 76 9.83 -3.00 16.02
C TYR A 76 8.61 -2.41 16.71
N GLN A 77 8.19 -1.25 16.25
CA GLN A 77 6.94 -0.59 16.64
C GLN A 77 6.28 0.10 15.46
N ASN A 78 4.97 -0.09 15.34
CA ASN A 78 4.12 0.57 14.36
C ASN A 78 3.54 1.88 14.91
N PHE A 79 3.49 2.90 14.05
CA PHE A 79 2.94 4.22 14.33
C PHE A 79 1.89 4.59 13.28
N ASP A 80 0.75 5.14 13.73
CA ASP A 80 -0.34 5.62 12.88
C ASP A 80 -0.36 7.14 12.85
N ALA A 81 -0.17 7.72 11.68
CA ALA A 81 -0.23 9.18 11.52
C ALA A 81 -1.68 9.71 11.39
N GLN A 82 -2.66 8.85 11.16
CA GLN A 82 -4.08 9.21 11.00
C GLN A 82 -4.29 10.31 9.93
N THR A 83 -3.63 10.16 8.77
CA THR A 83 -3.62 11.15 7.67
C THR A 83 -3.07 12.54 8.04
N ASN A 84 -2.31 12.66 9.13
CA ASN A 84 -1.78 13.93 9.60
C ASN A 84 -0.25 13.96 9.54
N GLN A 85 0.31 14.76 8.61
CA GLN A 85 1.76 14.87 8.42
C GLN A 85 2.48 15.43 9.65
N ALA A 86 1.89 16.35 10.39
CA ALA A 86 2.51 16.89 11.60
C ALA A 86 2.62 15.80 12.69
N THR A 87 1.58 14.97 12.85
CA THR A 87 1.60 13.81 13.75
C THR A 87 2.72 12.83 13.35
N GLN A 88 2.85 12.51 12.06
CA GLN A 88 3.92 11.63 11.58
C GLN A 88 5.30 12.20 11.86
N THR A 89 5.51 13.49 11.62
CA THR A 89 6.77 14.18 11.89
C THR A 89 7.16 14.10 13.37
N ASP A 90 6.20 14.32 14.27
CA ASP A 90 6.43 14.23 15.73
C ASP A 90 6.72 12.79 16.17
N GLN A 91 6.03 11.80 15.61
CA GLN A 91 6.29 10.38 15.86
C GLN A 91 7.70 9.98 15.44
N ILE A 92 8.15 10.38 14.24
CA ILE A 92 9.49 10.09 13.72
C ILE A 92 10.56 10.73 14.61
N ASN A 93 10.42 12.01 14.96
CA ASN A 93 11.37 12.71 15.82
C ASN A 93 11.46 12.08 17.22
N THR A 94 10.32 11.65 17.76
CA THR A 94 10.26 10.94 19.04
C THR A 94 10.94 9.59 18.95
N ALA A 95 10.67 8.79 17.91
CA ALA A 95 11.30 7.50 17.70
C ALA A 95 12.83 7.60 17.57
N ILE A 96 13.32 8.57 16.80
CA ILE A 96 14.78 8.86 16.71
C ILE A 96 15.36 9.15 18.09
N THR A 97 14.68 9.96 18.91
CA THR A 97 15.11 10.30 20.28
C THR A 97 15.08 9.08 21.19
N ASP A 98 14.13 8.19 21.02
CA ASP A 98 13.95 6.95 21.79
C ASP A 98 14.90 5.82 21.33
N GLY A 99 15.78 6.11 20.32
CA GLY A 99 16.85 5.23 19.90
C GLY A 99 16.42 4.18 18.85
N TYR A 100 15.34 4.43 18.10
CA TYR A 100 15.08 3.67 16.87
C TYR A 100 16.16 4.02 15.85
N ASN A 101 16.73 2.99 15.21
CA ASN A 101 17.91 3.11 14.36
C ASN A 101 17.70 2.56 12.94
N LEU A 102 16.45 2.29 12.56
CA LEU A 102 15.96 2.12 11.20
C LEU A 102 14.53 2.66 11.13
N LEU A 103 14.22 3.46 10.12
CA LEU A 103 12.89 4.01 9.87
C LEU A 103 12.31 3.40 8.59
N VAL A 104 11.10 2.85 8.68
CA VAL A 104 10.31 2.35 7.54
C VAL A 104 9.09 3.25 7.42
N VAL A 105 8.96 4.04 6.35
CA VAL A 105 8.04 5.19 6.32
C VAL A 105 7.12 5.16 5.09
N ASN A 106 5.83 5.10 5.35
CA ASN A 106 4.76 5.39 4.40
C ASN A 106 4.31 6.84 4.63
N VAL A 107 4.84 7.76 3.85
CA VAL A 107 4.70 9.21 4.09
C VAL A 107 3.26 9.68 3.91
N VAL A 108 2.79 10.63 4.74
CA VAL A 108 1.41 11.17 4.64
C VAL A 108 1.25 12.06 3.42
N GLU A 109 2.08 13.08 3.28
CA GLU A 109 2.03 14.02 2.16
C GLU A 109 3.14 13.71 1.16
N ASN A 110 2.77 13.24 -0.02
CA ASN A 110 3.71 12.86 -1.08
C ASN A 110 3.53 13.68 -2.38
N ALA A 111 2.56 14.61 -2.42
CA ALA A 111 2.39 15.56 -3.52
C ALA A 111 3.56 16.56 -3.66
N SER A 112 4.34 16.73 -2.59
CA SER A 112 5.56 17.52 -2.54
C SER A 112 6.69 16.69 -1.92
N PRO A 113 7.96 16.87 -2.32
CA PRO A 113 9.09 16.16 -1.71
C PRO A 113 9.35 16.57 -0.26
N ASP A 114 8.77 17.65 0.23
CA ASP A 114 9.13 18.27 1.52
C ASP A 114 8.96 17.34 2.72
N ALA A 115 7.87 16.57 2.76
CA ALA A 115 7.61 15.65 3.87
C ALA A 115 8.66 14.53 3.93
N ALA A 116 8.91 13.86 2.81
CA ALA A 116 9.93 12.81 2.71
C ALA A 116 11.34 13.37 2.94
N GLN A 117 11.65 14.58 2.41
CA GLN A 117 12.94 15.24 2.64
C GLN A 117 13.17 15.57 4.11
N ASN A 118 12.14 15.98 4.85
CA ASN A 118 12.25 16.24 6.29
C ASN A 118 12.56 14.95 7.07
N VAL A 119 11.98 13.81 6.71
CA VAL A 119 12.33 12.50 7.26
C VAL A 119 13.80 12.18 7.02
N VAL A 120 14.26 12.33 5.76
CA VAL A 120 15.67 12.11 5.40
C VAL A 120 16.60 13.02 6.18
N ASN A 121 16.28 14.31 6.32
CA ASN A 121 17.11 15.25 7.05
C ASN A 121 17.26 14.87 8.53
N ALA A 122 16.16 14.46 9.18
CA ALA A 122 16.17 14.04 10.58
C ALA A 122 16.97 12.74 10.77
N ALA A 123 16.78 11.75 9.91
CA ALA A 123 17.47 10.47 9.95
C ALA A 123 18.99 10.62 9.66
N LYS A 124 19.34 11.37 8.61
CA LYS A 124 20.72 11.63 8.19
C LYS A 124 21.55 12.31 9.28
N ALA A 125 20.94 13.21 10.07
CA ALA A 125 21.62 13.88 11.18
C ALA A 125 22.08 12.89 12.28
N GLN A 126 21.50 11.69 12.33
CA GLN A 126 21.83 10.62 13.29
C GLN A 126 22.42 9.37 12.61
N ASN A 127 22.69 9.41 11.30
CA ASN A 127 23.15 8.29 10.47
C ASN A 127 22.18 7.07 10.51
N ILE A 128 20.87 7.33 10.56
CA ILE A 128 19.81 6.31 10.58
C ILE A 128 19.38 6.01 9.13
N PRO A 129 19.38 4.74 8.68
CA PRO A 129 18.82 4.38 7.38
C PRO A 129 17.30 4.60 7.33
N VAL A 130 16.79 4.88 6.12
CA VAL A 130 15.37 5.08 5.85
C VAL A 130 14.93 4.21 4.69
N ILE A 131 13.84 3.47 4.87
CA ILE A 131 13.14 2.74 3.82
C ILE A 131 11.77 3.38 3.67
N PHE A 132 11.54 4.07 2.57
CA PHE A 132 10.20 4.55 2.24
C PHE A 132 9.42 3.44 1.52
N PHE A 133 8.10 3.47 1.62
CA PHE A 133 7.29 2.50 0.91
C PHE A 133 5.93 3.02 0.46
N ASN A 134 5.38 2.39 -0.59
CA ASN A 134 4.08 2.56 -1.20
C ASN A 134 3.84 3.93 -1.83
N ARG A 135 3.87 5.01 -1.08
CA ARG A 135 3.49 6.36 -1.55
C ARG A 135 4.69 7.06 -2.19
N ASP A 136 4.70 7.11 -3.52
CA ASP A 136 5.83 7.65 -4.30
C ASP A 136 5.98 9.17 -4.16
N PHE A 137 7.20 9.65 -4.37
CA PHE A 137 7.59 11.06 -4.29
C PHE A 137 8.78 11.32 -5.20
N ASP A 138 9.19 12.59 -5.33
CA ASP A 138 10.30 13.00 -6.19
C ASP A 138 11.62 12.29 -5.82
N VAL A 139 12.24 11.67 -6.83
CA VAL A 139 13.45 10.84 -6.69
C VAL A 139 14.65 11.59 -6.07
N SER A 140 14.70 12.92 -6.17
CA SER A 140 15.79 13.73 -5.59
C SER A 140 15.92 13.55 -4.07
N VAL A 141 14.85 13.16 -3.39
CA VAL A 141 14.88 12.82 -1.96
C VAL A 141 15.77 11.60 -1.72
N LEU A 142 15.64 10.55 -2.52
CA LEU A 142 16.46 9.33 -2.42
C LEU A 142 17.93 9.65 -2.71
N GLU A 143 18.18 10.46 -3.74
CA GLU A 143 19.55 10.88 -4.12
C GLU A 143 20.25 11.65 -3.00
N SER A 144 19.49 12.43 -2.22
CA SER A 144 20.03 13.24 -1.13
C SER A 144 20.68 12.42 0.00
N TYR A 145 20.37 11.10 0.09
CA TYR A 145 20.89 10.16 1.10
C TYR A 145 21.09 8.74 0.51
N ALA A 146 21.56 8.64 -0.71
CA ALA A 146 21.52 7.46 -1.60
C ALA A 146 22.02 6.14 -0.98
N GLU A 147 23.07 6.16 -0.13
CA GLU A 147 23.64 4.94 0.47
C GLU A 147 22.80 4.38 1.64
N SER A 148 21.91 5.18 2.20
CA SER A 148 21.15 4.86 3.42
C SER A 148 19.65 5.17 3.29
N CYS A 149 19.17 5.41 2.07
CA CYS A 149 17.77 5.67 1.78
C CYS A 149 17.32 4.82 0.60
N ALA A 150 16.21 4.12 0.74
CA ALA A 150 15.61 3.33 -0.31
C ALA A 150 14.09 3.57 -0.38
N PHE A 151 13.49 3.23 -1.51
CA PHE A 151 12.06 3.19 -1.71
C PHE A 151 11.64 1.81 -2.21
N VAL A 152 10.55 1.28 -1.66
CA VAL A 152 9.89 0.05 -2.12
C VAL A 152 8.43 0.37 -2.39
N GLY A 153 8.02 0.31 -3.63
CA GLY A 153 6.65 0.63 -4.02
C GLY A 153 6.30 0.03 -5.38
N THR A 154 5.44 0.70 -6.09
CA THR A 154 4.98 0.30 -7.43
C THR A 154 5.29 1.40 -8.43
N ASP A 155 5.17 1.15 -9.73
CA ASP A 155 5.11 2.22 -10.72
C ASP A 155 3.72 2.87 -10.67
N PRO A 156 3.60 4.15 -10.29
CA PRO A 156 2.29 4.79 -10.17
C PRO A 156 1.46 4.78 -11.46
N ALA A 157 2.11 4.78 -12.63
CA ALA A 157 1.43 4.79 -13.93
C ALA A 157 0.90 3.41 -14.33
N GLU A 158 1.62 2.32 -13.96
CA GLU A 158 1.32 0.96 -14.39
C GLU A 158 -0.11 0.55 -14.04
N ALA A 159 -0.58 0.84 -12.83
CA ALA A 159 -1.94 0.50 -12.42
C ALA A 159 -3.01 1.21 -13.26
N GLY A 160 -2.77 2.49 -13.60
CA GLY A 160 -3.67 3.25 -14.46
C GLY A 160 -3.73 2.68 -15.88
N HIS A 161 -2.58 2.33 -16.46
CA HIS A 161 -2.49 1.68 -17.77
C HIS A 161 -3.20 0.32 -17.78
N MET A 162 -2.94 -0.53 -16.80
CA MET A 162 -3.60 -1.84 -16.69
C MET A 162 -5.11 -1.71 -16.52
N GLN A 163 -5.57 -0.80 -15.66
CA GLN A 163 -6.99 -0.57 -15.45
C GLN A 163 -7.67 -0.05 -16.71
N GLY A 164 -7.07 0.94 -17.38
CA GLY A 164 -7.59 1.52 -18.62
C GLY A 164 -7.67 0.49 -19.76
N GLN A 165 -6.63 -0.30 -19.95
CA GLN A 165 -6.62 -1.38 -20.92
C GLN A 165 -7.74 -2.39 -20.66
N ALA A 166 -7.88 -2.87 -19.41
CA ALA A 166 -8.90 -3.84 -19.02
C ALA A 166 -10.33 -3.29 -19.22
N ILE A 167 -10.55 -2.02 -18.87
CA ILE A 167 -11.83 -1.33 -19.11
C ILE A 167 -12.15 -1.29 -20.62
N GLY A 168 -11.19 -0.85 -21.44
CA GLY A 168 -11.37 -0.75 -22.87
C GLY A 168 -11.71 -2.09 -23.52
N GLU A 169 -10.96 -3.14 -23.19
CA GLU A 169 -11.19 -4.50 -23.70
C GLU A 169 -12.58 -5.03 -23.30
N TYR A 170 -12.96 -4.88 -22.05
CA TYR A 170 -14.29 -5.26 -21.56
C TYR A 170 -15.40 -4.51 -22.29
N LEU A 171 -15.27 -3.20 -22.46
CA LEU A 171 -16.27 -2.40 -23.13
C LEU A 171 -16.38 -2.72 -24.62
N VAL A 172 -15.28 -2.99 -25.32
CA VAL A 172 -15.34 -3.45 -26.72
C VAL A 172 -16.15 -4.74 -26.85
N ALA A 173 -15.97 -5.68 -25.94
CA ALA A 173 -16.69 -6.96 -25.94
C ALA A 173 -18.17 -6.84 -25.53
N ASN A 174 -18.53 -5.85 -24.70
CA ASN A 174 -19.85 -5.75 -24.06
C ASN A 174 -20.57 -4.43 -24.35
N TYR A 175 -20.14 -3.66 -25.35
CA TYR A 175 -20.58 -2.27 -25.56
C TYR A 175 -22.10 -2.10 -25.58
N ASP A 176 -22.79 -2.91 -26.37
CA ASP A 176 -24.24 -2.81 -26.56
C ASP A 176 -25.05 -3.22 -25.31
N THR A 177 -24.40 -3.93 -24.37
CA THR A 177 -25.01 -4.31 -23.08
C THR A 177 -24.77 -3.26 -22.01
N VAL A 178 -23.63 -2.56 -22.09
CA VAL A 178 -23.23 -1.51 -21.15
C VAL A 178 -23.90 -0.18 -21.47
N ASP A 179 -24.16 0.13 -22.74
CA ASP A 179 -24.96 1.27 -23.18
C ASP A 179 -26.44 1.08 -22.79
N LEU A 180 -26.77 1.46 -21.56
CA LEU A 180 -28.09 1.19 -20.97
C LEU A 180 -29.19 2.07 -21.55
N ASN A 181 -28.86 3.27 -21.97
CA ASN A 181 -29.82 4.23 -22.51
C ASN A 181 -29.94 4.17 -24.03
N GLY A 182 -29.03 3.46 -24.73
CA GLY A 182 -29.03 3.25 -26.17
C GLY A 182 -28.65 4.48 -26.97
N ASP A 183 -27.89 5.43 -26.40
CA ASP A 183 -27.45 6.65 -27.08
C ASP A 183 -26.14 6.48 -27.87
N GLY A 184 -25.54 5.30 -27.79
CA GLY A 184 -24.31 4.93 -28.48
C GLY A 184 -23.05 5.42 -27.79
N LYS A 185 -23.10 5.80 -26.52
CA LYS A 185 -21.99 6.27 -25.70
C LYS A 185 -21.97 5.53 -24.36
N ILE A 186 -20.87 5.56 -23.67
CA ILE A 186 -20.74 5.03 -22.30
C ILE A 186 -20.43 6.20 -21.37
N SER A 187 -21.35 6.44 -20.43
CA SER A 187 -21.16 7.43 -19.38
C SER A 187 -20.42 6.84 -18.19
N TYR A 188 -19.42 7.56 -17.64
CA TYR A 188 -18.63 7.07 -16.52
C TYR A 188 -18.57 8.06 -15.36
N VAL A 189 -18.29 7.54 -14.17
CA VAL A 189 -17.81 8.28 -13.01
C VAL A 189 -16.40 7.81 -12.63
N MET A 190 -15.54 8.76 -12.24
CA MET A 190 -14.21 8.51 -11.73
C MET A 190 -14.11 8.96 -10.28
N PHE A 191 -13.72 8.04 -9.38
CA PHE A 191 -13.43 8.34 -7.97
C PHE A 191 -11.92 8.40 -7.75
N LYS A 192 -11.43 9.59 -7.39
CA LYS A 192 -10.02 9.89 -7.13
C LYS A 192 -9.72 9.86 -5.63
N GLY A 193 -8.65 9.17 -5.24
CA GLY A 193 -8.31 8.94 -3.83
C GLY A 193 -7.78 10.18 -3.12
N GLN A 194 -6.85 10.92 -3.74
CA GLN A 194 -6.22 12.10 -3.15
C GLN A 194 -5.69 13.04 -4.24
N GLU A 195 -5.85 14.33 -4.05
CA GLU A 195 -5.31 15.34 -4.96
C GLU A 195 -3.78 15.43 -4.84
N GLY A 196 -3.09 15.50 -5.99
CA GLY A 196 -1.64 15.64 -6.07
C GLY A 196 -0.84 14.39 -5.69
N ASN A 197 -1.49 13.30 -5.30
CA ASN A 197 -0.83 12.02 -5.04
C ASN A 197 -0.51 11.33 -6.37
N PRO A 198 0.74 10.93 -6.68
CA PRO A 198 1.11 10.35 -7.97
C PRO A 198 0.27 9.15 -8.38
N GLU A 199 -0.01 8.21 -7.46
CA GLU A 199 -0.85 7.05 -7.74
C GLU A 199 -2.27 7.48 -8.14
N ALA A 200 -2.86 8.46 -7.45
CA ALA A 200 -4.18 8.97 -7.77
C ALA A 200 -4.20 9.72 -9.10
N GLU A 201 -3.19 10.55 -9.38
CA GLU A 201 -3.10 11.29 -10.64
C GLU A 201 -3.04 10.33 -11.84
N TYR A 202 -2.11 9.38 -11.84
CA TYR A 202 -1.92 8.47 -12.96
C TYR A 202 -3.06 7.46 -13.13
N ARG A 203 -3.62 6.90 -12.03
CA ARG A 203 -4.81 6.03 -12.11
C ARG A 203 -6.01 6.78 -12.67
N THR A 204 -6.19 8.05 -12.30
CA THR A 204 -7.27 8.90 -12.84
C THR A 204 -7.07 9.21 -14.30
N GLN A 205 -5.84 9.51 -14.73
CA GLN A 205 -5.51 9.83 -16.10
C GLN A 205 -5.59 8.60 -17.01
N TYR A 206 -4.75 7.59 -16.76
CA TYR A 206 -4.58 6.46 -17.68
C TYR A 206 -5.75 5.48 -17.64
N GLY A 207 -6.48 5.38 -16.52
CA GLY A 207 -7.72 4.60 -16.46
C GLY A 207 -8.77 5.02 -17.48
N VAL A 208 -8.75 6.30 -17.88
CA VAL A 208 -9.66 6.84 -18.92
C VAL A 208 -8.97 6.94 -20.28
N GLU A 209 -7.72 7.42 -20.34
CA GLU A 209 -7.01 7.60 -21.60
C GLU A 209 -6.79 6.30 -22.35
N ASP A 210 -6.34 5.25 -21.66
CA ASP A 210 -6.07 3.95 -22.29
C ASP A 210 -7.37 3.23 -22.67
N ALA A 211 -8.41 3.33 -21.83
CA ALA A 211 -9.74 2.81 -22.19
C ALA A 211 -10.25 3.48 -23.48
N ASN A 212 -10.08 4.79 -23.61
CA ASN A 212 -10.45 5.52 -24.83
C ASN A 212 -9.60 5.13 -26.03
N ALA A 213 -8.31 4.84 -25.85
CA ALA A 213 -7.44 4.39 -26.94
C ALA A 213 -7.91 3.03 -27.50
N VAL A 214 -8.25 2.09 -26.61
CA VAL A 214 -8.82 0.78 -27.00
C VAL A 214 -10.17 0.93 -27.70
N LEU A 215 -11.04 1.81 -27.21
CA LEU A 215 -12.34 2.09 -27.85
C LEU A 215 -12.15 2.71 -29.23
N GLU A 216 -11.24 3.68 -29.38
CA GLU A 216 -10.94 4.31 -30.68
C GLU A 216 -10.43 3.30 -31.70
N GLU A 217 -9.51 2.39 -31.31
CA GLU A 217 -9.01 1.32 -32.18
C GLU A 217 -10.14 0.38 -32.63
N ALA A 218 -11.12 0.15 -31.78
CA ALA A 218 -12.33 -0.65 -32.09
C ALA A 218 -13.41 0.15 -32.84
N GLY A 219 -13.20 1.44 -33.13
CA GLY A 219 -14.17 2.30 -33.81
C GLY A 219 -15.39 2.65 -32.94
N LYS A 220 -15.25 2.59 -31.61
CA LYS A 220 -16.28 2.97 -30.64
C LYS A 220 -16.07 4.42 -30.16
N PRO A 221 -17.14 5.13 -29.73
CA PRO A 221 -17.02 6.46 -29.13
C PRO A 221 -16.19 6.44 -27.82
N ALA A 222 -15.53 7.56 -27.54
CA ALA A 222 -14.84 7.76 -26.28
C ALA A 222 -15.83 7.84 -25.09
N LEU A 223 -15.34 7.50 -23.91
CA LEU A 223 -16.06 7.63 -22.64
C LEU A 223 -16.49 9.08 -22.39
N GLU A 224 -17.70 9.30 -21.91
CA GLU A 224 -18.21 10.60 -21.48
C GLU A 224 -18.37 10.64 -19.96
N PHE A 225 -17.77 11.66 -19.30
CA PHE A 225 -18.03 11.84 -17.87
C PHE A 225 -19.50 12.20 -17.65
N TYR A 226 -20.17 11.56 -16.70
CA TYR A 226 -21.62 11.62 -16.48
C TYR A 226 -22.17 13.06 -16.34
N ASP A 227 -21.37 13.98 -15.79
CA ASP A 227 -21.71 15.40 -15.61
C ASP A 227 -20.83 16.28 -16.52
N SER A 228 -21.35 16.72 -17.63
CA SER A 228 -20.64 17.58 -18.58
C SER A 228 -20.24 18.96 -18.01
N SER A 229 -20.80 19.36 -16.88
CA SER A 229 -20.43 20.60 -16.18
C SER A 229 -19.17 20.46 -15.32
N ASN A 230 -18.82 19.23 -14.92
CA ASN A 230 -17.59 18.95 -14.21
C ASN A 230 -16.41 18.85 -15.18
N THR A 231 -15.61 19.91 -15.25
CA THR A 231 -14.46 20.00 -16.17
C THR A 231 -13.25 19.17 -15.72
N GLN A 232 -13.19 18.77 -14.44
CA GLN A 232 -12.12 17.90 -13.90
C GLN A 232 -12.34 16.44 -14.28
N LYS A 233 -13.59 16.03 -14.51
CA LYS A 233 -14.00 14.66 -14.86
C LYS A 233 -13.64 13.61 -13.81
N TYR A 234 -13.59 13.99 -12.55
CA TYR A 234 -13.45 13.11 -11.39
C TYR A 234 -14.12 13.71 -10.14
N LEU A 235 -14.31 12.87 -9.14
CA LEU A 235 -14.75 13.23 -7.79
C LEU A 235 -13.68 12.74 -6.80
N VAL A 236 -13.07 13.67 -6.06
CA VAL A 236 -11.95 13.35 -5.17
C VAL A 236 -12.42 13.22 -3.73
N ASP A 237 -11.86 12.25 -2.99
CA ASP A 237 -12.00 12.20 -1.53
C ASP A 237 -11.29 13.40 -0.91
N GLN A 238 -12.07 14.35 -0.40
CA GLN A 238 -11.57 15.61 0.17
C GLN A 238 -10.70 15.41 1.42
N THR A 239 -10.76 14.23 2.02
CA THR A 239 -9.94 13.88 3.19
C THR A 239 -8.62 13.23 2.82
N GLY A 240 -8.46 12.80 1.57
CA GLY A 240 -7.29 12.05 1.09
C GLY A 240 -7.14 10.66 1.73
N ALA A 241 -8.23 10.13 2.29
CA ALA A 241 -8.25 8.84 2.97
C ALA A 241 -8.61 7.65 2.05
N TRP A 242 -8.90 7.89 0.77
CA TRP A 242 -9.25 6.84 -0.22
C TRP A 242 -10.46 6.01 0.21
N SER A 243 -11.44 6.65 0.83
CA SER A 243 -12.47 5.99 1.61
C SER A 243 -13.68 5.53 0.80
N ALA A 244 -14.22 4.36 1.17
CA ALA A 244 -15.51 3.86 0.68
C ALA A 244 -16.64 4.86 0.95
N GLN A 245 -16.62 5.55 2.11
CA GLN A 245 -17.66 6.48 2.49
C GLN A 245 -17.76 7.65 1.51
N ALA A 246 -16.62 8.22 1.09
CA ALA A 246 -16.61 9.33 0.11
C ALA A 246 -17.26 8.90 -1.22
N ALA A 247 -16.88 7.73 -1.75
CA ALA A 247 -17.47 7.20 -2.97
C ALA A 247 -18.96 6.87 -2.82
N THR A 248 -19.37 6.31 -1.66
CA THR A 248 -20.78 6.04 -1.36
C THR A 248 -21.61 7.33 -1.35
N ASP A 249 -21.13 8.37 -0.71
CA ASP A 249 -21.85 9.65 -0.60
C ASP A 249 -21.98 10.35 -1.96
N TYR A 250 -20.90 10.34 -2.75
CA TYR A 250 -20.94 10.85 -4.11
C TYR A 250 -21.89 10.05 -4.99
N MET A 251 -21.78 8.71 -4.97
CA MET A 251 -22.61 7.84 -5.81
C MET A 251 -24.09 7.95 -5.45
N ASN A 252 -24.46 8.03 -4.16
CA ASN A 252 -25.83 8.29 -3.73
C ASN A 252 -26.36 9.62 -4.27
N THR A 253 -25.53 10.66 -4.29
CA THR A 253 -25.89 11.95 -4.87
C THR A 253 -26.12 11.85 -6.38
N ILE A 254 -25.24 11.13 -7.08
CA ILE A 254 -25.32 10.89 -8.54
C ILE A 254 -26.62 10.15 -8.84
N LEU A 255 -26.91 9.05 -8.18
CA LEU A 255 -28.09 8.20 -8.40
C LEU A 255 -29.42 8.94 -8.17
N GLY A 256 -29.42 10.02 -7.39
CA GLY A 256 -30.59 10.89 -7.24
C GLY A 256 -30.99 11.61 -8.55
N GLN A 257 -30.09 11.81 -9.48
CA GLN A 257 -30.30 12.53 -10.75
C GLN A 257 -30.01 11.67 -11.99
N TYR A 258 -29.04 10.77 -11.92
CA TYR A 258 -28.59 9.89 -13.00
C TYR A 258 -29.05 8.47 -12.69
N ASN A 259 -30.19 8.08 -13.29
CA ASN A 259 -30.89 6.83 -12.96
C ASN A 259 -31.79 6.35 -14.11
N ASP A 260 -32.32 5.14 -14.02
CA ASP A 260 -33.22 4.53 -15.01
C ASP A 260 -34.43 5.43 -15.32
N GLY A 261 -35.01 6.06 -14.29
CA GLY A 261 -36.21 6.90 -14.43
C GLY A 261 -35.99 8.12 -15.31
N ASN A 262 -34.76 8.61 -15.38
CA ASN A 262 -34.34 9.74 -16.20
C ASN A 262 -33.67 9.32 -17.51
N ASN A 263 -33.50 8.01 -17.75
CA ASN A 263 -32.82 7.41 -18.90
C ASN A 263 -31.38 7.99 -19.10
N ASN A 264 -30.67 8.17 -17.99
CA ASN A 264 -29.31 8.74 -17.98
C ASN A 264 -28.43 8.08 -16.89
N MET A 265 -28.66 6.80 -16.59
CA MET A 265 -27.87 6.03 -15.61
C MET A 265 -26.38 6.10 -15.95
N VAL A 266 -25.53 6.21 -14.91
CA VAL A 266 -24.08 6.03 -15.08
C VAL A 266 -23.81 4.58 -15.46
N GLU A 267 -22.96 4.36 -16.47
CA GLU A 267 -22.77 3.06 -17.12
C GLU A 267 -21.42 2.43 -16.85
N LEU A 268 -20.51 3.15 -16.20
CA LEU A 268 -19.18 2.68 -15.79
C LEU A 268 -18.74 3.40 -14.52
N VAL A 269 -18.19 2.66 -13.58
CA VAL A 269 -17.53 3.19 -12.38
C VAL A 269 -16.04 2.86 -12.45
N ILE A 270 -15.20 3.88 -12.40
CA ILE A 270 -13.75 3.77 -12.30
C ILE A 270 -13.34 4.33 -10.95
N ALA A 271 -12.62 3.55 -10.16
CA ALA A 271 -12.15 3.99 -8.85
C ALA A 271 -10.64 3.81 -8.72
N ASN A 272 -9.99 4.75 -8.04
CA ASN A 272 -8.56 4.69 -7.81
C ASN A 272 -8.15 3.55 -6.86
N ASN A 273 -9.08 3.03 -6.04
CA ASN A 273 -8.85 1.84 -5.22
C ASN A 273 -10.14 1.03 -5.01
N ASP A 274 -10.00 -0.18 -4.45
CA ASP A 274 -11.10 -1.09 -4.19
C ASP A 274 -12.07 -0.58 -3.13
N SER A 275 -11.58 0.10 -2.09
CA SER A 275 -12.46 0.68 -1.06
C SER A 275 -13.47 1.65 -1.66
N MET A 276 -13.02 2.53 -2.57
CA MET A 276 -13.92 3.46 -3.27
C MET A 276 -14.84 2.73 -4.26
N ALA A 277 -14.34 1.71 -4.97
CA ALA A 277 -15.16 0.85 -5.84
C ALA A 277 -16.28 0.16 -5.04
N GLU A 278 -15.96 -0.43 -3.89
CA GLU A 278 -16.93 -1.06 -3.00
C GLU A 278 -17.94 -0.07 -2.41
N GLY A 279 -17.51 1.15 -2.13
CA GLY A 279 -18.38 2.24 -1.71
C GLY A 279 -19.41 2.59 -2.80
N ALA A 280 -18.98 2.68 -4.04
CA ALA A 280 -19.86 2.90 -5.18
C ALA A 280 -20.83 1.70 -5.39
N ILE A 281 -20.34 0.46 -5.30
CA ILE A 281 -21.17 -0.75 -5.36
C ILE A 281 -22.25 -0.73 -4.29
N SER A 282 -21.91 -0.35 -3.05
CA SER A 282 -22.90 -0.25 -1.97
C SER A 282 -24.04 0.69 -2.30
N ALA A 283 -23.76 1.83 -2.93
CA ALA A 283 -24.79 2.75 -3.39
C ALA A 283 -25.59 2.18 -4.57
N LEU A 284 -24.94 1.52 -5.55
CA LEU A 284 -25.61 0.84 -6.67
C LEU A 284 -26.57 -0.24 -6.20
N GLN A 285 -26.18 -1.03 -5.20
CA GLN A 285 -27.02 -2.07 -4.62
C GLN A 285 -28.30 -1.51 -3.99
N SER A 286 -28.24 -0.29 -3.43
CA SER A 286 -29.43 0.36 -2.85
C SER A 286 -30.52 0.67 -3.87
N VAL A 287 -30.18 0.71 -5.17
CA VAL A 287 -31.10 0.94 -6.28
C VAL A 287 -31.24 -0.28 -7.20
N GLY A 288 -30.75 -1.45 -6.77
CA GLY A 288 -30.95 -2.74 -7.40
C GLY A 288 -29.95 -3.10 -8.49
N TYR A 289 -28.83 -2.40 -8.60
CA TYR A 289 -27.69 -2.75 -9.46
C TYR A 289 -26.62 -3.52 -8.69
N ASN A 290 -25.80 -4.29 -9.38
CA ASN A 290 -24.65 -5.02 -8.83
C ASN A 290 -25.01 -5.89 -7.60
N VAL A 291 -26.19 -6.50 -7.60
CA VAL A 291 -26.67 -7.43 -6.57
C VAL A 291 -26.30 -8.85 -6.99
N GLU A 292 -25.80 -9.66 -6.07
CA GLU A 292 -25.44 -11.05 -6.34
C GLU A 292 -26.61 -11.82 -6.96
N GLY A 293 -26.38 -12.44 -8.12
CA GLY A 293 -27.40 -13.16 -8.87
C GLY A 293 -28.48 -12.27 -9.51
N GLY A 294 -28.30 -10.94 -9.48
CA GLY A 294 -29.16 -9.97 -10.16
C GLY A 294 -28.85 -9.88 -11.66
N ASP A 295 -29.76 -9.29 -12.40
CA ASP A 295 -29.70 -9.12 -13.87
C ASP A 295 -29.25 -7.72 -14.29
N LYS A 296 -29.04 -6.80 -13.33
CA LYS A 296 -28.58 -5.43 -13.57
C LYS A 296 -27.19 -5.23 -13.00
N THR A 297 -26.20 -5.07 -13.88
CA THR A 297 -24.82 -4.86 -13.47
C THR A 297 -24.22 -3.66 -14.23
N ILE A 298 -23.57 -2.76 -13.51
CA ILE A 298 -22.73 -1.70 -14.05
C ILE A 298 -21.29 -2.14 -13.85
N PRO A 299 -20.42 -2.09 -14.86
CA PRO A 299 -19.01 -2.37 -14.71
C PRO A 299 -18.37 -1.46 -13.65
N VAL A 300 -17.66 -2.06 -12.70
CA VAL A 300 -16.93 -1.36 -11.63
C VAL A 300 -15.50 -1.87 -11.59
N TYR A 301 -14.54 -0.96 -11.67
CA TYR A 301 -13.12 -1.25 -11.62
C TYR A 301 -12.45 -0.55 -10.45
N GLY A 302 -11.56 -1.28 -9.75
CA GLY A 302 -10.74 -0.78 -8.65
C GLY A 302 -9.26 -1.04 -8.85
N VAL A 303 -8.50 -0.82 -7.80
CA VAL A 303 -7.08 -1.18 -7.65
C VAL A 303 -6.90 -1.67 -6.24
N ASP A 304 -6.01 -2.61 -6.02
CA ASP A 304 -5.49 -3.31 -4.85
C ASP A 304 -5.76 -4.82 -4.88
N ALA A 305 -6.87 -5.27 -5.47
CA ALA A 305 -7.44 -6.62 -5.40
C ALA A 305 -7.52 -7.12 -3.93
N LEU A 306 -8.15 -6.30 -3.09
CA LEU A 306 -8.45 -6.69 -1.70
C LEU A 306 -9.29 -7.97 -1.69
N ALA A 307 -9.16 -8.79 -0.65
CA ALA A 307 -9.93 -10.03 -0.53
C ALA A 307 -11.45 -9.80 -0.69
N SER A 308 -11.99 -8.71 -0.17
CA SER A 308 -13.40 -8.33 -0.33
C SER A 308 -13.77 -7.94 -1.76
N ALA A 309 -12.85 -7.34 -2.52
CA ALA A 309 -13.05 -7.02 -3.94
C ALA A 309 -12.97 -8.29 -4.79
N VAL A 310 -11.99 -9.17 -4.51
CA VAL A 310 -11.88 -10.49 -5.16
C VAL A 310 -13.16 -11.30 -5.00
N GLU A 311 -13.72 -11.40 -3.78
CA GLU A 311 -15.02 -12.07 -3.55
C GLU A 311 -16.15 -11.45 -4.38
N LYS A 312 -16.18 -10.13 -4.55
CA LYS A 312 -17.19 -9.44 -5.38
C LYS A 312 -16.97 -9.65 -6.88
N ILE A 313 -15.73 -9.75 -7.33
CA ILE A 313 -15.40 -10.06 -8.73
C ILE A 313 -15.85 -11.50 -9.04
N ASP A 314 -15.51 -12.44 -8.18
CA ASP A 314 -15.91 -13.86 -8.34
C ASP A 314 -17.44 -14.05 -8.31
N ALA A 315 -18.15 -13.20 -7.58
CA ALA A 315 -19.61 -13.19 -7.52
C ALA A 315 -20.28 -12.39 -8.66
N GLY A 316 -19.52 -11.78 -9.58
CA GLY A 316 -20.02 -10.94 -10.67
C GLY A 316 -20.65 -9.61 -10.23
N ILE A 317 -20.31 -9.14 -9.02
CA ILE A 317 -20.77 -7.88 -8.45
C ILE A 317 -19.84 -6.72 -8.85
N MET A 318 -18.55 -7.00 -8.97
CA MET A 318 -17.49 -6.11 -9.44
C MET A 318 -16.85 -6.70 -10.69
N THR A 319 -16.31 -5.89 -11.59
CA THR A 319 -15.81 -6.36 -12.88
C THR A 319 -14.34 -6.72 -12.86
N GLY A 320 -13.53 -5.93 -12.18
CA GLY A 320 -12.08 -6.18 -12.08
C GLY A 320 -11.37 -5.24 -11.13
N SER A 321 -10.16 -5.63 -10.76
CA SER A 321 -9.25 -4.84 -9.94
C SER A 321 -7.81 -5.08 -10.37
N VAL A 322 -6.98 -4.06 -10.30
CA VAL A 322 -5.53 -4.19 -10.50
C VAL A 322 -4.88 -4.52 -9.16
N LYS A 323 -4.33 -5.72 -9.02
CA LYS A 323 -3.71 -6.18 -7.77
C LYS A 323 -2.43 -5.42 -7.49
N GLN A 324 -2.37 -4.77 -6.33
CA GLN A 324 -1.16 -4.27 -5.70
C GLN A 324 -0.70 -5.28 -4.64
N ASP A 325 0.49 -5.89 -4.82
CA ASP A 325 0.92 -7.00 -3.96
C ASP A 325 1.57 -6.50 -2.65
N GLY A 326 0.75 -6.38 -1.60
CA GLY A 326 1.19 -5.94 -0.28
C GLY A 326 2.11 -6.93 0.43
N GLU A 327 1.97 -8.24 0.19
CA GLU A 327 2.84 -9.26 0.74
C GLU A 327 4.24 -9.19 0.09
N ALA A 328 4.30 -9.07 -1.23
CA ALA A 328 5.56 -8.89 -1.94
C ALA A 328 6.27 -7.58 -1.54
N MET A 329 5.52 -6.50 -1.30
CA MET A 329 6.06 -5.23 -0.79
C MET A 329 6.67 -5.42 0.60
N ALA A 330 5.97 -6.06 1.52
CA ALA A 330 6.46 -6.33 2.88
C ALA A 330 7.71 -7.23 2.86
N ALA A 331 7.71 -8.31 2.07
CA ALA A 331 8.87 -9.20 1.92
C ALA A 331 10.09 -8.49 1.33
N THR A 332 9.88 -7.58 0.37
CA THR A 332 10.95 -6.75 -0.20
C THR A 332 11.56 -5.83 0.87
N ILE A 333 10.71 -5.15 1.66
CA ILE A 333 11.16 -4.31 2.78
C ILE A 333 11.91 -5.15 3.82
N ALA A 334 11.42 -6.35 4.15
CA ALA A 334 12.08 -7.26 5.08
C ALA A 334 13.49 -7.66 4.62
N THR A 335 13.72 -7.81 3.31
CA THR A 335 15.06 -8.01 2.76
C THR A 335 15.99 -6.85 3.10
N LEU A 336 15.53 -5.61 2.93
CA LEU A 336 16.32 -4.41 3.26
C LEU A 336 16.56 -4.29 4.78
N VAL A 337 15.56 -4.61 5.61
CA VAL A 337 15.70 -4.66 7.08
C VAL A 337 16.74 -5.70 7.48
N GLY A 338 16.70 -6.90 6.87
CA GLY A 338 17.69 -7.97 7.09
C GLY A 338 19.11 -7.56 6.71
N ASN A 339 19.27 -6.79 5.63
CA ASN A 339 20.58 -6.22 5.27
C ASN A 339 21.11 -5.31 6.36
N VAL A 340 20.30 -4.37 6.86
CA VAL A 340 20.70 -3.49 7.96
C VAL A 340 21.00 -4.29 9.24
N GLN A 341 20.17 -5.30 9.56
CA GLN A 341 20.36 -6.18 10.73
C GLN A 341 21.70 -6.92 10.70
N SER A 342 22.10 -7.39 9.52
CA SER A 342 23.37 -8.12 9.31
C SER A 342 24.59 -7.21 9.18
N GLY A 343 24.40 -5.88 9.09
CA GLY A 343 25.45 -4.90 8.82
C GLY A 343 25.90 -4.86 7.35
N ALA A 344 25.11 -5.39 6.45
CA ALA A 344 25.29 -5.25 5.00
C ALA A 344 24.83 -3.87 4.50
N ALA A 345 25.15 -3.52 3.27
CA ALA A 345 24.64 -2.29 2.66
C ALA A 345 23.12 -2.41 2.44
N LEU A 346 22.40 -1.29 2.54
CA LEU A 346 20.94 -1.27 2.48
C LEU A 346 20.38 -2.00 1.25
N MET A 347 21.02 -1.82 0.09
CA MET A 347 20.59 -2.41 -1.19
C MET A 347 21.29 -3.71 -1.55
N ASP A 348 22.02 -4.35 -0.64
CA ASP A 348 22.58 -5.69 -0.90
C ASP A 348 21.44 -6.73 -1.06
N ASN A 349 21.73 -7.85 -1.77
CA ASN A 349 20.77 -8.94 -1.98
C ASN A 349 19.44 -8.50 -2.64
N THR A 350 19.47 -7.50 -3.51
CA THR A 350 18.28 -6.98 -4.22
C THR A 350 18.27 -7.30 -5.72
N ASP A 351 19.20 -8.10 -6.23
CA ASP A 351 19.33 -8.43 -7.66
C ASP A 351 18.10 -9.09 -8.29
N GLN A 352 17.24 -9.71 -7.46
CA GLN A 352 16.00 -10.35 -7.89
C GLN A 352 14.84 -9.36 -8.09
N TYR A 353 14.97 -8.12 -7.63
CA TYR A 353 13.91 -7.13 -7.73
C TYR A 353 14.06 -6.22 -8.94
N THR A 354 12.93 -5.69 -9.42
CA THR A 354 12.93 -4.69 -10.49
C THR A 354 13.27 -3.33 -9.91
N LEU A 355 14.25 -2.65 -10.49
CA LEU A 355 14.59 -1.28 -10.13
C LEU A 355 13.88 -0.30 -11.07
N ALA A 356 13.42 0.83 -10.53
CA ALA A 356 12.86 1.92 -11.31
C ALA A 356 13.88 2.52 -12.28
N THR A 357 13.38 3.14 -13.34
CA THR A 357 14.17 3.96 -14.25
C THR A 357 13.63 5.39 -14.26
N ASN A 358 14.51 6.36 -14.55
CA ASN A 358 14.12 7.73 -14.80
C ASN A 358 13.66 7.92 -16.26
N ASP A 359 13.20 9.11 -16.61
CA ASP A 359 12.73 9.45 -17.97
C ASP A 359 13.80 9.27 -19.05
N ALA A 360 15.08 9.25 -18.69
CA ALA A 360 16.19 8.97 -19.61
C ALA A 360 16.47 7.46 -19.78
N GLY A 361 15.74 6.60 -19.08
CA GLY A 361 15.93 5.15 -19.05
C GLY A 361 17.10 4.71 -18.18
N GLU A 362 17.62 5.57 -17.30
CA GLU A 362 18.69 5.24 -16.38
C GLU A 362 18.11 4.64 -15.09
N THR A 363 18.73 3.56 -14.60
CA THR A 363 18.28 2.87 -13.38
C THR A 363 18.43 3.77 -12.14
N ILE A 364 17.42 3.81 -11.30
CA ILE A 364 17.44 4.42 -9.97
C ILE A 364 17.82 3.32 -8.96
N PRO A 365 19.06 3.28 -8.45
CA PRO A 365 19.62 2.08 -7.82
C PRO A 365 19.01 1.75 -6.45
N ASN A 366 18.29 2.67 -5.84
CA ASN A 366 17.67 2.54 -4.52
C ASN A 366 16.14 2.71 -4.54
N LYS A 367 15.52 2.48 -5.73
CA LYS A 367 14.06 2.46 -5.90
C LYS A 367 13.61 1.14 -6.49
N ILE A 368 13.00 0.28 -5.66
CA ILE A 368 12.50 -1.05 -6.03
C ILE A 368 11.02 -0.96 -6.37
N LEU A 369 10.63 -1.58 -7.48
CA LEU A 369 9.26 -1.69 -7.94
C LEU A 369 8.72 -3.11 -7.75
N VAL A 370 7.58 -3.22 -7.09
CA VAL A 370 6.75 -4.43 -7.01
C VAL A 370 5.73 -4.35 -8.14
N PRO A 371 5.69 -5.32 -9.06
CA PRO A 371 4.81 -5.25 -10.21
C PRO A 371 3.34 -5.38 -9.83
N TYR A 372 2.47 -4.74 -10.61
CA TYR A 372 1.03 -4.97 -10.57
C TYR A 372 0.62 -6.22 -11.36
N SER A 373 -0.61 -6.68 -11.15
CA SER A 373 -1.27 -7.70 -11.99
C SER A 373 -2.77 -7.44 -12.04
N LEU A 374 -3.41 -7.82 -13.15
CA LEU A 374 -4.87 -7.70 -13.26
C LEU A 374 -5.55 -8.88 -12.54
N TYR A 375 -6.65 -8.60 -11.85
CA TYR A 375 -7.58 -9.61 -11.35
C TYR A 375 -8.97 -9.36 -11.94
N SER A 376 -9.50 -10.34 -12.66
CA SER A 376 -10.83 -10.34 -13.23
C SER A 376 -11.44 -11.75 -13.17
N ALA A 377 -12.75 -11.87 -13.32
CA ALA A 377 -13.43 -13.18 -13.31
C ALA A 377 -13.05 -14.08 -14.50
N GLU A 378 -12.45 -13.52 -15.53
CA GLU A 378 -12.03 -14.27 -16.73
C GLU A 378 -10.55 -14.72 -16.66
N GLY A 379 -9.78 -14.35 -15.62
CA GLY A 379 -8.40 -14.77 -15.35
C GLY A 379 -7.37 -13.75 -15.75
#